data_964da999150025011171f631f4c60dcb
#
_entry.id   964da999150025011171f631f4c60dcb
#
_cell.length_a   1.000
_cell.length_b   1.000
_cell.length_c   1.000
_cell.angle_alpha   90.00
_cell.angle_beta   90.00
_cell.angle_gamma   90.00
#
_symmetry.space_group_name_H-M   'P 1'
#
loop_
_entity.id
_entity.type
_entity.pdbx_description
1 polymer ?
#
loop_
_entity_poly.entity_id
_entity_poly.type
_entity_poly.pdbx_seq_one_letter_code
_entity_poly.pdbx_strand_id
1 'polypeptide(L)'
;MTILVTSELFXXXXXXXXXXXXXXXXXXXXXXXXXXXXXXXXXXXXXXXXXXXXXXXXXXXXXXXXXXXXXXXGSDSLNLCGPVLGRGANTPPKKHLKRLAAPKSWMLDKLGGVFAPRPSTGPHKLRESLPLVVFLRNRLKYALNNSEVTKIVMQRLIKVDGKVRTDSNYPAGFMDVITIDKTGEYFRLVYDVKGRFAIHRITAEEAKYKLCKVRRVQVGPKGIPFITTHDGRTIRYPDPLVKVNDTIQLDIETNKIMDFIKFDSGNLCMITGGRNLGRVGTIINRERHPGSFDIVHVKDALGHLFATRLNNVFIIGKGSKAYISLPRDKGVKLSIAEERNKRLAAKAAA
;
A
#
# COMPACT_ATOMS: atom_id res chain seq x y z
N MET A 1 56.91 63.47 2.24
CA MET A 1 56.45 62.11 2.00
C MET A 1 55.86 61.43 3.30
N THR A 2 55.88 62.14 4.43
CA THR A 2 55.46 61.55 5.73
C THR A 2 54.01 61.89 6.13
N ILE A 3 53.32 62.80 5.42
CA ILE A 3 51.94 63.24 5.77
C ILE A 3 50.86 62.43 5.04
N LEU A 4 51.21 61.78 3.94
CA LEU A 4 50.22 60.94 3.19
C LEU A 4 49.98 59.52 3.75
N VAL A 5 50.91 59.00 4.57
CA VAL A 5 50.84 57.67 5.12
C VAL A 5 49.90 57.58 6.38
N THR A 6 49.74 58.75 7.05
CA THR A 6 48.91 58.81 8.26
C THR A 6 47.37 58.86 7.96
N SER A 7 46.99 59.37 6.76
CA SER A 7 45.58 59.46 6.39
C SER A 7 45.00 58.09 5.94
N GLU A 8 45.84 57.25 5.36
CA GLU A 8 45.37 55.87 4.96
C GLU A 8 45.20 54.93 6.18
N LEU A 9 46.00 55.11 7.20
CA LEU A 9 45.89 54.30 8.42
C LEU A 9 44.62 54.64 9.22
N PHE A 10 44.17 55.86 9.17
CA PHE A 10 42.91 56.26 9.81
C PHE A 10 41.65 55.69 9.11
N UNK A 11 41.61 55.62 8.04
CA UNK A 11 40.55 55.02 7.26
C UNK A 11 40.31 53.53 7.50
N UNK A 12 41.29 52.96 7.71
CA UNK A 12 41.28 51.60 7.97
C UNK A 12 40.76 51.31 9.38
N UNK A 13 41.04 52.13 10.17
CA UNK A 13 40.54 51.99 11.50
C UNK A 13 39.09 52.29 11.56
N UNK A 14 38.67 53.02 10.89
CA UNK A 14 37.30 53.37 10.79
C UNK A 14 36.52 52.25 10.13
N UNK A 15 37.01 51.76 9.25
CA UNK A 15 36.41 50.62 8.59
C UNK A 15 36.38 49.40 9.49
N UNK A 16 37.26 49.33 10.23
CA UNK A 16 37.26 48.25 11.14
C UNK A 16 36.29 48.49 12.29
N UNK A 17 36.19 49.57 12.62
CA UNK A 17 35.26 49.92 13.61
C UNK A 17 33.86 49.79 13.09
N UNK A 18 33.64 50.08 12.00
CA UNK A 18 32.37 49.88 11.33
C UNK A 18 32.04 48.41 11.17
N UNK A 19 32.89 47.74 10.88
CA UNK A 19 32.72 46.34 10.75
C UNK A 19 32.49 45.70 12.11
N UNK A 20 33.08 46.25 12.99
CA UNK A 20 32.86 45.78 14.30
C UNK A 20 31.49 46.16 14.81
N UNK A 21 31.12 47.12 14.47
CA UNK A 21 29.83 47.62 14.81
C UNK A 21 28.80 46.87 14.04
N UNK A 22 28.99 46.61 12.95
CA UNK A 22 28.12 45.78 12.16
C UNK A 22 28.04 44.35 12.69
N UNK A 23 28.99 43.97 13.11
CA UNK A 23 29.01 42.68 13.68
C UNK A 23 28.34 42.67 15.04
N UNK A 24 28.51 43.64 15.66
CA UNK A 24 27.83 43.78 16.90
C UNK A 24 26.34 43.92 16.67
N UNK A 25 26.04 44.53 15.78
CA UNK A 25 24.66 44.68 15.41
C UNK A 25 24.09 43.35 14.93
N UNK A 26 24.73 42.71 14.24
CA UNK A 26 24.32 41.45 13.77
C UNK A 26 24.23 40.46 14.92
N UNK A 27 25.00 40.64 15.75
CA UNK A 27 24.93 39.81 16.91
C UNK A 27 23.78 40.19 17.79
N UNK A 28 23.54 41.23 17.87
CA UNK A 28 22.44 41.74 18.60
C UNK A 28 21.16 41.33 17.88
N UNK A 29 21.12 41.41 16.74
CA UNK A 29 20.02 40.95 15.97
C UNK A 29 19.82 39.44 16.11
N UNK A 30 20.75 38.83 16.11
CA UNK A 30 20.65 37.42 16.29
C UNK A 30 20.25 37.10 17.72
N UNK A 31 20.67 37.81 18.54
CA UNK A 31 20.22 37.60 19.87
C UNK A 31 18.77 37.96 20.02
N UNK A 32 18.43 38.81 19.44
CA UNK A 32 17.05 39.19 19.45
C UNK A 32 16.19 38.14 18.75
N UNK A 33 16.66 37.73 17.77
CA UNK A 33 15.98 36.69 17.05
C UNK A 33 15.91 35.39 17.88
N UNK A 34 16.85 35.25 18.53
CA UNK A 34 16.83 34.09 19.39
C UNK A 34 15.94 34.31 20.60
N UNK A 35 15.91 35.35 21.00
CA UNK A 35 15.01 35.66 22.06
C UNK A 35 13.59 35.61 21.56
N UNK A 36 13.39 36.02 20.53
CA UNK A 36 12.08 35.91 19.92
C UNK A 36 11.69 34.45 19.68
N UNK A 37 12.53 33.81 19.28
CA UNK A 37 12.28 32.41 19.05
C UNK A 37 12.06 31.67 20.37
N UNK A 38 12.71 32.10 21.26
CA UNK A 38 12.49 31.54 22.55
C UNK A 38 11.14 31.95 23.12
N UNK A 39 10.86 32.94 22.90
CA UNK A 39 9.57 33.44 23.32
C UNK A 39 8.46 32.75 22.53
N UNK A 40 8.65 32.59 21.42
CA UNK A 40 7.71 31.88 20.61
C UNK A 40 7.60 30.39 21.05
N UNK A 41 8.58 29.95 21.36
CA UNK A 41 8.58 28.61 21.83
C UNK A 41 7.97 28.52 23.23
N UNK A 42 8.18 29.42 23.92
CA UNK A 42 7.54 29.47 25.21
C UNK A 42 6.03 29.67 25.03
N UNK A 43 5.74 30.35 24.24
CA UNK A 43 4.35 30.56 23.93
C UNK A 43 3.72 29.29 23.36
N UNK A 44 4.33 28.73 22.61
CA UNK A 44 3.87 27.51 22.05
C UNK A 44 3.80 26.40 23.11
N UNK A 45 4.62 26.51 23.93
CA UNK A 45 4.58 25.58 25.00
C UNK A 45 3.46 25.91 26.00
N UNK A 46 3.28 26.98 26.15
CA UNK A 46 2.18 27.40 26.98
C UNK A 46 0.87 27.07 26.28
N UNK A 47 0.81 27.25 25.18
CA UNK A 47 -0.36 26.89 24.44
C UNK A 47 -0.59 25.38 24.45
N UNK A 48 0.34 24.74 24.37
CA UNK A 48 0.22 23.33 24.43
C UNK A 48 -0.11 22.88 25.82
N UNK A 49 0.35 23.53 26.67
CA UNK A 49 -0.02 23.21 28.03
C UNK A 49 -1.48 23.58 28.29
N UNK A 50 -1.81 24.47 27.82
CA UNK A 50 -3.18 24.89 27.92
C UNK A 50 -4.09 23.92 27.18
N UNK A 51 -3.71 23.56 26.18
CA UNK A 51 -4.47 22.59 25.42
C UNK A 51 -4.51 21.25 26.14
N UNK A 52 -3.55 21.02 26.73
CA UNK A 52 -3.54 19.81 27.47
C UNK A 52 -4.34 19.92 28.74
N UNK A 53 -4.31 20.92 29.24
CA UNK A 53 -5.13 21.18 30.39
C UNK A 53 -6.61 21.19 29.99
N UNK A 54 -6.84 21.68 29.01
CA UNK A 54 -8.18 21.66 28.51
C UNK A 54 -8.63 20.24 28.18
N UNK A 55 -7.84 19.59 27.66
CA UNK A 55 -8.16 18.23 27.36
C UNK A 55 -8.29 17.41 28.64
N UNK A 56 -7.56 17.75 29.51
CA UNK A 56 -7.71 17.07 30.74
C UNK A 56 -9.00 17.49 31.48
N UNK A 57 -9.26 18.51 31.37
CA UNK A 57 -10.47 19.00 31.93
C UNK A 57 -11.67 18.39 31.19
N UNK A 58 -11.59 18.33 30.09
CA UNK A 58 -12.61 17.68 29.32
C UNK A 58 -12.74 16.20 29.64
N UNK A 59 -11.73 15.69 29.87
CA UNK A 59 -11.76 14.32 30.25
C UNK A 59 -12.23 14.16 31.66
N UNK A 60 -11.93 15.00 32.40
CA UNK A 60 -12.45 14.96 33.76
C UNK A 60 -13.95 15.25 33.77
N UNK A 61 -14.29 15.99 33.04
CA UNK A 61 -15.70 16.27 32.90
C UNK A 61 -16.43 15.07 32.34
N UNK A 62 -15.88 14.53 31.52
CA UNK A 62 -16.47 13.35 30.94
C UNK A 62 -16.47 12.20 31.95
N UNK A 63 -15.58 12.20 32.71
CA UNK A 63 -15.58 11.20 33.69
C UNK A 63 -16.54 11.53 34.85
N UNK A 64 -16.66 12.57 35.09
CA UNK A 64 -17.62 13.03 36.05
C UNK A 64 -19.03 12.80 35.54
N UNK A 65 -19.21 13.03 34.50
CA UNK A 65 -20.49 12.76 33.87
C UNK A 65 -20.79 11.26 33.83
N UNK A 66 -19.87 10.60 33.67
CA UNK A 66 -20.07 9.18 33.68
C UNK A 66 -20.25 8.65 35.08
N UNK A 67 -19.69 9.22 35.90
CA UNK A 67 -19.89 8.83 37.27
C UNK A 67 -21.24 9.29 37.83
N UNK A 68 -21.64 10.20 37.45
CA UNK A 68 -22.95 10.66 37.81
C UNK A 68 -24.03 9.79 37.18
N UNK A 69 -23.82 9.42 36.19
CA UNK A 69 -24.75 8.53 35.54
C UNK A 69 -24.80 7.16 36.22
N UNK A 70 -23.88 6.87 36.75
CA UNK A 70 -23.87 5.60 37.39
C UNK A 70 -24.46 5.65 38.80
N UNK A 71 -24.48 6.57 39.28
CA UNK A 71 -25.04 6.71 40.62
C UNK A 71 -26.57 6.83 40.60
N UNK A 72 -27.02 7.09 39.53
CA UNK A 72 -28.46 7.17 39.45
C UNK A 72 -29.10 5.83 39.03
N UNK A 73 -28.35 5.04 38.74
CA UNK A 73 -29.04 3.81 38.39
C UNK A 73 -29.10 2.79 39.49
N GLY A 74 -29.98 2.73 40.59
CA GLY A 74 -30.42 1.70 41.57
C GLY A 74 -31.35 0.67 40.92
N SER A 75 -30.92 -0.57 40.94
CA SER A 75 -31.57 -1.89 40.74
C SER A 75 -32.87 -1.95 39.86
N ASP A 76 -32.70 -2.07 38.63
CA ASP A 76 -33.61 -2.86 37.81
C ASP A 76 -32.86 -3.33 36.56
N SER A 77 -32.83 -4.64 36.44
CA SER A 77 -32.20 -5.35 35.32
C SER A 77 -32.89 -5.03 33.97
N LEU A 78 -32.41 -4.02 33.29
CA LEU A 78 -32.77 -3.81 31.89
C LEU A 78 -31.49 -3.58 31.12
N ASN A 79 -31.26 -4.48 30.21
CA ASN A 79 -30.16 -4.42 29.23
C ASN A 79 -30.17 -3.07 28.49
N LEU A 80 -29.51 -2.10 29.06
CA LEU A 80 -29.24 -0.84 28.36
C LEU A 80 -27.83 -0.88 27.81
N CYS A 81 -27.70 -1.56 26.70
CA CYS A 81 -26.58 -1.32 25.80
C CYS A 81 -26.78 0.10 25.26
N GLY A 82 -26.08 1.05 25.82
CA GLY A 82 -26.13 2.45 25.39
C GLY A 82 -25.67 2.55 23.91
N PRO A 83 -26.22 3.51 23.16
CA PRO A 83 -25.83 3.64 21.75
C PRO A 83 -24.36 4.04 21.65
N VAL A 84 -23.55 3.08 21.30
CA VAL A 84 -22.27 3.38 20.69
C VAL A 84 -22.61 4.13 19.40
N LEU A 85 -22.26 5.40 19.33
CA LEU A 85 -22.30 6.15 18.09
C LEU A 85 -21.27 5.59 17.10
N GLY A 86 -21.39 4.30 16.84
CA GLY A 86 -20.80 3.61 15.72
C GLY A 86 -21.94 3.27 14.79
N ARG A 87 -21.74 3.40 13.53
CA ARG A 87 -22.68 3.03 12.47
C ARG A 87 -23.51 1.81 12.88
N GLY A 88 -24.81 2.02 13.00
CA GLY A 88 -25.74 1.08 13.61
C GLY A 88 -25.51 -0.36 13.23
N ALA A 89 -25.41 -1.19 14.27
CA ALA A 89 -25.16 -2.63 14.16
C ALA A 89 -26.24 -3.37 13.34
N ASN A 90 -27.31 -2.70 12.94
CA ASN A 90 -28.47 -3.33 12.26
C ASN A 90 -28.65 -2.92 10.81
N THR A 91 -27.69 -2.18 10.20
CA THR A 91 -27.78 -1.96 8.74
C THR A 91 -27.30 -3.23 8.03
N PRO A 92 -28.15 -3.90 7.25
CA PRO A 92 -27.73 -5.09 6.51
C PRO A 92 -26.58 -4.74 5.56
N PRO A 93 -25.65 -5.67 5.34
CA PRO A 93 -24.52 -5.37 4.45
C PRO A 93 -25.04 -4.98 3.06
N LYS A 94 -24.52 -3.88 2.54
CA LYS A 94 -24.93 -3.37 1.22
C LYS A 94 -24.66 -4.43 0.16
N LYS A 95 -25.71 -4.90 -0.52
CA LYS A 95 -25.63 -5.98 -1.52
C LYS A 95 -25.11 -5.48 -2.88
N HIS A 96 -25.31 -4.21 -3.19
CA HIS A 96 -24.99 -3.64 -4.50
C HIS A 96 -23.72 -2.78 -4.46
N LEU A 97 -23.03 -2.72 -5.61
CA LEU A 97 -21.90 -1.83 -5.84
C LEU A 97 -22.27 -0.89 -7.00
N LYS A 98 -22.32 0.41 -6.72
CA LYS A 98 -22.55 1.40 -7.77
C LYS A 98 -21.33 1.47 -8.70
N ARG A 99 -21.57 1.64 -10.00
CA ARG A 99 -20.52 1.63 -11.02
C ARG A 99 -19.43 2.69 -10.78
N LEU A 100 -19.82 3.89 -10.35
CA LEU A 100 -18.86 4.97 -10.06
C LEU A 100 -18.00 4.71 -8.82
N ALA A 101 -18.45 3.83 -7.93
CA ALA A 101 -17.73 3.45 -6.71
C ALA A 101 -16.81 2.23 -6.93
N ALA A 102 -16.83 1.63 -8.12
CA ALA A 102 -16.00 0.46 -8.46
C ALA A 102 -14.51 0.85 -8.47
N PRO A 103 -13.60 -0.08 -8.13
CA PRO A 103 -12.17 0.20 -8.21
C PRO A 103 -11.73 0.60 -9.61
N LYS A 104 -10.86 1.60 -9.72
CA LYS A 104 -10.31 2.08 -11.00
C LYS A 104 -9.49 0.99 -11.72
N SER A 105 -8.94 0.03 -10.96
CA SER A 105 -8.15 -1.09 -11.49
C SER A 105 -8.95 -2.01 -12.42
N TRP A 106 -10.29 -1.99 -12.33
CA TRP A 106 -11.16 -2.81 -13.18
C TRP A 106 -11.36 -2.23 -14.59
N MET A 107 -11.09 -0.93 -14.78
CA MET A 107 -11.22 -0.23 -16.06
C MET A 107 -12.65 -0.30 -16.64
N LEU A 108 -13.66 -0.20 -15.79
CA LEU A 108 -15.04 -0.14 -16.25
C LEU A 108 -15.36 1.28 -16.75
N ASP A 109 -16.10 1.36 -17.84
CA ASP A 109 -16.59 2.63 -18.38
C ASP A 109 -17.66 3.23 -17.43
N LYS A 110 -17.72 4.54 -17.31
CA LYS A 110 -18.62 5.24 -16.39
C LYS A 110 -20.08 5.17 -16.84
N LEU A 111 -20.33 5.16 -18.15
CA LEU A 111 -21.66 5.27 -18.76
C LEU A 111 -22.28 3.90 -19.10
N GLY A 112 -21.60 2.81 -18.85
CA GLY A 112 -22.06 1.45 -19.20
C GLY A 112 -23.05 0.84 -18.22
N GLY A 113 -23.80 1.64 -17.49
CA GLY A 113 -24.82 1.18 -16.54
C GLY A 113 -24.66 1.75 -15.14
N VAL A 114 -25.63 1.48 -14.29
CA VAL A 114 -25.70 2.01 -12.92
C VAL A 114 -24.88 1.18 -11.94
N PHE A 115 -24.83 -0.14 -12.13
CA PHE A 115 -24.22 -1.08 -11.19
C PHE A 115 -22.95 -1.71 -11.77
N ALA A 116 -22.03 -2.05 -10.86
CA ALA A 116 -20.86 -2.87 -11.15
C ALA A 116 -21.01 -4.23 -10.47
N PRO A 117 -20.37 -5.28 -11.01
CA PRO A 117 -20.37 -6.58 -10.33
C PRO A 117 -19.75 -6.44 -8.94
N ARG A 118 -20.46 -6.89 -7.90
CA ARG A 118 -19.93 -6.86 -6.55
C ARG A 118 -19.23 -8.19 -6.26
N PRO A 119 -17.92 -8.18 -5.95
CA PRO A 119 -17.24 -9.41 -5.58
C PRO A 119 -17.87 -10.06 -4.37
N SER A 120 -18.01 -11.38 -4.39
CA SER A 120 -18.40 -12.17 -3.23
C SER A 120 -17.27 -12.15 -2.19
N THR A 121 -17.55 -12.61 -0.98
CA THR A 121 -16.51 -12.73 0.05
C THR A 121 -15.54 -13.86 -0.34
N GLY A 122 -14.25 -13.59 -0.17
CA GLY A 122 -13.22 -14.54 -0.59
C GLY A 122 -11.83 -14.13 -0.11
N PRO A 123 -10.79 -14.61 -0.77
CA PRO A 123 -9.42 -14.44 -0.29
C PRO A 123 -8.91 -13.01 -0.33
N HIS A 124 -9.43 -12.18 -1.22
CA HIS A 124 -8.96 -10.80 -1.41
C HIS A 124 -10.04 -9.79 -1.07
N LYS A 125 -9.62 -8.62 -0.60
CA LYS A 125 -10.53 -7.51 -0.28
C LYS A 125 -11.14 -6.95 -1.56
N LEU A 126 -12.34 -6.39 -1.47
CA LEU A 126 -13.09 -5.84 -2.61
C LEU A 126 -12.24 -4.92 -3.49
N ARG A 127 -11.47 -4.01 -2.87
CA ARG A 127 -10.68 -3.02 -3.62
C ARG A 127 -9.38 -3.60 -4.22
N GLU A 128 -8.95 -4.78 -3.74
CA GLU A 128 -7.71 -5.44 -4.17
C GLU A 128 -7.99 -6.64 -5.08
N SER A 129 -9.26 -6.89 -5.39
CA SER A 129 -9.67 -8.06 -6.18
C SER A 129 -10.22 -7.67 -7.56
N LEU A 130 -10.28 -8.64 -8.44
CA LEU A 130 -10.88 -8.55 -9.77
C LEU A 130 -11.91 -9.68 -9.90
N PRO A 131 -13.23 -9.38 -9.98
CA PRO A 131 -14.24 -10.43 -10.16
C PRO A 131 -14.02 -11.18 -11.47
N LEU A 132 -14.28 -12.49 -11.47
CA LEU A 132 -14.13 -13.32 -12.68
C LEU A 132 -14.99 -12.80 -13.84
N VAL A 133 -16.18 -12.24 -13.56
CA VAL A 133 -17.02 -11.65 -14.61
C VAL A 133 -16.32 -10.49 -15.33
N VAL A 134 -15.61 -9.64 -14.60
CA VAL A 134 -14.87 -8.52 -15.21
C VAL A 134 -13.68 -9.07 -16.00
N PHE A 135 -13.02 -10.09 -15.49
CA PHE A 135 -11.89 -10.72 -16.16
C PHE A 135 -12.33 -11.35 -17.49
N LEU A 136 -13.36 -12.18 -17.50
CA LEU A 136 -13.80 -12.92 -18.69
C LEU A 136 -14.53 -12.03 -19.72
N ARG A 137 -15.35 -11.09 -19.25
CA ARG A 137 -16.16 -10.25 -20.13
C ARG A 137 -15.40 -9.02 -20.60
N ASN A 138 -14.85 -8.23 -19.66
CA ASN A 138 -14.27 -6.93 -19.99
C ASN A 138 -12.80 -7.03 -20.41
N ARG A 139 -12.04 -7.96 -19.82
CA ARG A 139 -10.59 -8.04 -20.05
C ARG A 139 -10.25 -9.02 -21.18
N LEU A 140 -10.76 -10.26 -21.14
CA LEU A 140 -10.48 -11.27 -22.17
C LEU A 140 -11.44 -11.20 -23.36
N LYS A 141 -12.66 -10.64 -23.18
CA LYS A 141 -13.68 -10.56 -24.23
C LYS A 141 -14.21 -11.93 -24.67
N TYR A 142 -14.16 -12.94 -23.79
CA TYR A 142 -14.66 -14.30 -24.09
C TYR A 142 -16.18 -14.42 -23.93
N ALA A 143 -16.80 -13.43 -23.34
CA ALA A 143 -18.25 -13.35 -23.17
C ALA A 143 -18.69 -11.89 -23.33
N LEU A 144 -19.88 -11.71 -23.88
CA LEU A 144 -20.47 -10.38 -24.07
C LEU A 144 -21.30 -9.98 -22.85
N ASN A 145 -22.03 -10.93 -22.29
CA ASN A 145 -23.00 -10.71 -21.23
C ASN A 145 -22.65 -11.49 -19.95
N ASN A 146 -23.22 -11.05 -18.83
CA ASN A 146 -23.05 -11.74 -17.56
C ASN A 146 -23.66 -13.17 -17.58
N SER A 147 -24.76 -13.37 -18.32
CA SER A 147 -25.37 -14.68 -18.46
C SER A 147 -24.42 -15.68 -19.15
N GLU A 148 -23.69 -15.22 -20.16
CA GLU A 148 -22.67 -16.04 -20.85
C GLU A 148 -21.53 -16.41 -19.90
N VAL A 149 -21.04 -15.41 -19.11
CA VAL A 149 -20.00 -15.67 -18.10
C VAL A 149 -20.48 -16.75 -17.12
N THR A 150 -21.73 -16.62 -16.66
CA THR A 150 -22.30 -17.60 -15.72
C THR A 150 -22.34 -19.01 -16.35
N LYS A 151 -22.73 -19.14 -17.61
CA LYS A 151 -22.73 -20.41 -18.34
C LYS A 151 -21.31 -21.01 -18.44
N ILE A 152 -20.31 -20.18 -18.79
CA ILE A 152 -18.90 -20.62 -18.88
C ILE A 152 -18.39 -21.12 -17.53
N VAL A 153 -18.66 -20.35 -16.46
CA VAL A 153 -18.18 -20.66 -15.12
C VAL A 153 -18.90 -21.93 -14.57
N MET A 154 -20.20 -22.08 -14.85
CA MET A 154 -20.97 -23.25 -14.42
C MET A 154 -20.55 -24.54 -15.15
N GLN A 155 -19.96 -24.43 -16.34
CA GLN A 155 -19.35 -25.56 -17.05
C GLN A 155 -18.07 -26.06 -16.40
N ARG A 156 -17.61 -25.39 -15.31
CA ARG A 156 -16.42 -25.75 -14.53
C ARG A 156 -15.10 -25.62 -15.32
N LEU A 157 -15.09 -24.80 -16.35
CA LEU A 157 -13.93 -24.61 -17.23
C LEU A 157 -12.86 -23.71 -16.61
N ILE A 158 -13.24 -22.94 -15.58
CA ILE A 158 -12.35 -21.93 -14.97
C ILE A 158 -11.84 -22.43 -13.62
N LYS A 159 -10.52 -22.46 -13.47
CA LYS A 159 -9.86 -22.75 -12.19
C LYS A 159 -9.14 -21.52 -11.70
N VAL A 160 -9.20 -21.27 -10.40
CA VAL A 160 -8.38 -20.23 -9.74
C VAL A 160 -7.55 -20.94 -8.68
N ASP A 161 -6.25 -20.83 -8.79
CA ASP A 161 -5.26 -21.54 -7.94
C ASP A 161 -5.54 -23.05 -7.89
N GLY A 162 -5.74 -23.66 -9.07
CA GLY A 162 -5.96 -25.11 -9.19
C GLY A 162 -7.35 -25.60 -8.83
N LYS A 163 -8.20 -24.74 -8.26
CA LYS A 163 -9.56 -25.12 -7.81
C LYS A 163 -10.61 -24.55 -8.75
N VAL A 164 -11.53 -25.41 -9.17
CA VAL A 164 -12.67 -25.01 -10.01
C VAL A 164 -13.53 -23.99 -9.24
N ARG A 165 -13.82 -22.85 -9.86
CA ARG A 165 -14.69 -21.83 -9.27
C ARG A 165 -15.93 -21.67 -10.14
N THR A 166 -17.10 -21.81 -9.49
CA THR A 166 -18.41 -21.70 -10.16
C THR A 166 -19.09 -20.36 -9.90
N ASP A 167 -18.47 -19.49 -9.08
CA ASP A 167 -18.99 -18.15 -8.77
C ASP A 167 -18.43 -17.13 -9.76
N SER A 168 -19.30 -16.54 -10.59
CA SER A 168 -18.90 -15.49 -11.55
C SER A 168 -18.35 -14.24 -10.85
N ASN A 169 -18.75 -13.99 -9.59
CA ASN A 169 -18.31 -12.86 -8.80
C ASN A 169 -17.12 -13.17 -7.87
N TYR A 170 -16.47 -14.34 -8.06
CA TYR A 170 -15.34 -14.76 -7.25
C TYR A 170 -14.23 -13.68 -7.30
N PRO A 171 -13.72 -13.22 -6.13
CA PRO A 171 -12.69 -12.17 -6.08
C PRO A 171 -11.29 -12.77 -6.28
N ALA A 172 -10.85 -12.89 -7.50
CA ALA A 172 -9.45 -13.20 -7.79
C ALA A 172 -8.59 -11.96 -7.52
N GLY A 173 -7.36 -12.13 -7.08
CA GLY A 173 -6.50 -11.00 -6.70
C GLY A 173 -5.05 -11.16 -7.14
N PHE A 174 -4.21 -10.31 -6.59
CA PHE A 174 -2.78 -10.25 -6.93
C PHE A 174 -2.09 -11.60 -6.70
N MET A 175 -1.35 -12.05 -7.70
CA MET A 175 -0.62 -13.33 -7.75
C MET A 175 -1.48 -14.57 -8.02
N ASP A 176 -2.81 -14.47 -8.01
CA ASP A 176 -3.66 -15.63 -8.30
C ASP A 176 -3.43 -16.11 -9.75
N VAL A 177 -3.43 -17.42 -9.93
CA VAL A 177 -3.30 -18.07 -11.24
C VAL A 177 -4.69 -18.49 -11.70
N ILE A 178 -5.10 -18.00 -12.87
CA ILE A 178 -6.37 -18.37 -13.50
C ILE A 178 -6.06 -19.29 -14.68
N THR A 179 -6.64 -20.48 -14.66
CA THR A 179 -6.48 -21.49 -15.71
C THR A 179 -7.79 -21.68 -16.45
N ILE A 180 -7.73 -21.69 -17.77
CA ILE A 180 -8.89 -22.04 -18.63
C ILE A 180 -8.52 -23.35 -19.33
N ASP A 181 -9.05 -24.46 -18.81
CA ASP A 181 -8.68 -25.81 -19.25
C ASP A 181 -8.99 -26.03 -20.73
N LYS A 182 -10.13 -25.50 -21.22
CA LYS A 182 -10.59 -25.72 -22.59
C LYS A 182 -9.63 -25.13 -23.64
N THR A 183 -9.03 -23.97 -23.36
CA THR A 183 -8.10 -23.30 -24.27
C THR A 183 -6.63 -23.57 -23.94
N GLY A 184 -6.35 -24.19 -22.80
CA GLY A 184 -4.98 -24.44 -22.33
C GLY A 184 -4.26 -23.15 -21.98
N GLU A 185 -4.97 -22.12 -21.53
CA GLU A 185 -4.40 -20.82 -21.21
C GLU A 185 -4.24 -20.64 -19.72
N TYR A 186 -3.13 -20.03 -19.35
CA TYR A 186 -2.78 -19.72 -17.97
C TYR A 186 -2.52 -18.24 -17.83
N PHE A 187 -3.11 -17.62 -16.82
CA PHE A 187 -2.97 -16.20 -16.54
C PHE A 187 -2.56 -15.98 -15.09
N ARG A 188 -1.68 -15.01 -14.86
CA ARG A 188 -1.37 -14.54 -13.50
C ARG A 188 -1.85 -13.11 -13.37
N LEU A 189 -2.59 -12.82 -12.31
CA LEU A 189 -3.08 -11.47 -12.04
C LEU A 189 -1.97 -10.64 -11.41
N VAL A 190 -1.44 -9.70 -12.17
CA VAL A 190 -0.42 -8.74 -11.73
C VAL A 190 -0.91 -7.32 -12.02
N TYR A 191 -0.30 -6.34 -11.36
CA TYR A 191 -0.63 -4.94 -11.62
C TYR A 191 0.24 -4.38 -12.74
N ASP A 192 -0.37 -3.55 -13.56
CA ASP A 192 0.28 -2.67 -14.53
C ASP A 192 0.83 -1.43 -13.80
N VAL A 193 1.77 -0.74 -14.40
CA VAL A 193 2.37 0.51 -13.87
C VAL A 193 1.34 1.61 -13.64
N LYS A 194 0.22 1.58 -14.37
CA LYS A 194 -0.90 2.52 -14.21
C LYS A 194 -1.89 2.11 -13.11
N GLY A 195 -1.57 1.03 -12.37
CA GLY A 195 -2.39 0.56 -11.24
C GLY A 195 -3.62 -0.26 -11.64
N ARG A 196 -3.61 -0.83 -12.85
CA ARG A 196 -4.69 -1.68 -13.36
C ARG A 196 -4.26 -3.13 -13.34
N PHE A 197 -5.22 -4.05 -13.33
CA PHE A 197 -4.90 -5.47 -13.50
C PHE A 197 -4.51 -5.74 -14.96
N ALA A 198 -3.32 -6.27 -15.15
CA ALA A 198 -2.81 -6.66 -16.46
C ALA A 198 -3.25 -8.09 -16.80
N ILE A 199 -3.55 -8.32 -18.08
CA ILE A 199 -3.72 -9.68 -18.61
C ILE A 199 -2.32 -10.18 -18.93
N HIS A 200 -1.80 -11.06 -18.09
CA HIS A 200 -0.45 -11.60 -18.26
C HIS A 200 -0.54 -13.12 -18.44
N ARG A 201 -0.26 -13.57 -19.67
CA ARG A 201 -0.21 -15.00 -19.99
C ARG A 201 1.11 -15.56 -19.48
N ILE A 202 1.05 -16.75 -18.89
CA ILE A 202 2.21 -17.45 -18.31
C ILE A 202 2.32 -18.86 -18.91
N THR A 203 3.48 -19.46 -18.74
CA THR A 203 3.72 -20.84 -19.17
C THR A 203 3.06 -21.83 -18.19
N ALA A 204 2.83 -23.05 -18.64
CA ALA A 204 2.26 -24.11 -17.80
C ALA A 204 3.14 -24.40 -16.58
N GLU A 205 4.46 -24.30 -16.74
CA GLU A 205 5.42 -24.51 -15.65
C GLU A 205 5.30 -23.43 -14.57
N GLU A 206 5.21 -22.16 -15.00
CA GLU A 206 5.04 -21.04 -14.09
C GLU A 206 3.67 -21.08 -13.39
N ALA A 207 2.66 -21.67 -14.04
CA ALA A 207 1.30 -21.79 -13.50
C ALA A 207 1.20 -22.78 -12.33
N LYS A 208 2.22 -23.62 -12.10
CA LYS A 208 2.23 -24.62 -11.02
C LYS A 208 2.43 -24.00 -9.64
N TYR A 209 3.01 -22.81 -9.56
CA TYR A 209 3.29 -22.14 -8.29
C TYR A 209 2.81 -20.70 -8.27
N LYS A 210 2.67 -20.15 -7.07
CA LYS A 210 2.37 -18.74 -6.86
C LYS A 210 3.22 -18.20 -5.70
N LEU A 211 3.44 -16.88 -5.72
CA LEU A 211 4.13 -16.19 -4.62
C LEU A 211 3.10 -15.65 -3.64
N CYS A 212 3.32 -15.86 -2.35
CA CYS A 212 2.44 -15.40 -1.29
C CYS A 212 3.24 -14.62 -0.25
N LYS A 213 2.81 -13.40 0.06
CA LYS A 213 3.42 -12.60 1.13
C LYS A 213 2.90 -13.07 2.49
N VAL A 214 3.81 -13.30 3.44
CA VAL A 214 3.49 -13.68 4.80
C VAL A 214 2.97 -12.43 5.55
N ARG A 215 1.72 -12.49 6.01
CA ARG A 215 1.09 -11.41 6.77
C ARG A 215 1.29 -11.56 8.26
N ARG A 216 1.17 -12.77 8.77
CA ARG A 216 1.29 -13.08 10.20
C ARG A 216 1.98 -14.41 10.41
N VAL A 217 2.74 -14.48 11.48
CA VAL A 217 3.31 -15.71 12.02
C VAL A 217 2.73 -15.83 13.42
N GLN A 218 2.03 -16.92 13.70
CA GLN A 218 1.30 -17.09 14.95
C GLN A 218 1.38 -18.55 15.42
N VAL A 219 1.07 -18.75 16.69
CA VAL A 219 0.96 -20.08 17.30
C VAL A 219 -0.54 -20.31 17.58
N GLY A 220 -1.05 -21.43 17.13
CA GLY A 220 -2.43 -21.84 17.30
C GLY A 220 -2.64 -22.71 18.53
N PRO A 221 -3.85 -23.27 18.66
CA PRO A 221 -4.13 -24.22 19.73
C PRO A 221 -3.16 -25.39 19.70
N LYS A 222 -2.84 -25.94 20.86
CA LYS A 222 -1.87 -27.04 21.05
C LYS A 222 -0.43 -26.65 20.64
N GLY A 223 -0.10 -25.35 20.57
CA GLY A 223 1.25 -24.90 20.27
C GLY A 223 1.65 -25.05 18.81
N ILE A 224 0.72 -25.30 17.88
CA ILE A 224 1.02 -25.52 16.46
C ILE A 224 1.37 -24.20 15.77
N PRO A 225 2.60 -24.01 15.26
CA PRO A 225 2.95 -22.79 14.54
C PRO A 225 2.28 -22.75 13.18
N PHE A 226 1.84 -21.56 12.75
CA PHE A 226 1.26 -21.36 11.42
C PHE A 226 1.52 -19.95 10.91
N ILE A 227 1.52 -19.82 9.61
CA ILE A 227 1.61 -18.53 8.94
C ILE A 227 0.31 -18.25 8.19
N THR A 228 -0.03 -16.97 8.09
CA THR A 228 -1.17 -16.52 7.29
C THR A 228 -0.64 -15.66 6.15
N THR A 229 -1.07 -15.95 4.93
CA THR A 229 -0.63 -15.26 3.72
C THR A 229 -1.57 -14.12 3.33
N HIS A 230 -1.18 -13.32 2.34
CA HIS A 230 -1.96 -12.18 1.85
C HIS A 230 -3.30 -12.61 1.24
N ASP A 231 -3.38 -13.82 0.70
CA ASP A 231 -4.58 -14.41 0.08
C ASP A 231 -5.43 -15.24 1.07
N GLY A 232 -5.13 -15.12 2.38
CA GLY A 232 -5.93 -15.77 3.42
C GLY A 232 -5.63 -17.25 3.66
N ARG A 233 -4.62 -17.81 3.03
CA ARG A 233 -4.21 -19.20 3.27
C ARG A 233 -3.54 -19.32 4.62
N THR A 234 -3.78 -20.44 5.31
CA THR A 234 -3.13 -20.79 6.58
C THR A 234 -2.26 -22.02 6.33
N ILE A 235 -0.96 -21.89 6.56
CA ILE A 235 0.00 -22.97 6.35
C ILE A 235 0.60 -23.33 7.71
N ARG A 236 0.41 -24.58 8.13
CA ARG A 236 0.92 -25.11 9.40
C ARG A 236 2.37 -25.59 9.22
N TYR A 237 3.11 -25.54 10.32
CA TYR A 237 4.51 -26.00 10.40
C TYR A 237 5.39 -25.36 9.32
N PRO A 238 5.42 -24.02 9.25
CA PRO A 238 6.35 -23.34 8.33
C PRO A 238 7.80 -23.47 8.84
N ASP A 239 8.76 -23.23 7.96
CA ASP A 239 10.17 -23.12 8.36
C ASP A 239 10.30 -22.00 9.41
N PRO A 240 10.99 -22.26 10.55
CA PRO A 240 11.20 -21.24 11.58
C PRO A 240 11.91 -19.97 11.09
N LEU A 241 12.65 -20.06 9.99
CA LEU A 241 13.36 -18.91 9.39
C LEU A 241 12.42 -17.91 8.71
N VAL A 242 11.19 -18.32 8.41
CA VAL A 242 10.20 -17.48 7.72
C VAL A 242 9.64 -16.43 8.68
N LYS A 243 9.70 -15.16 8.29
CA LYS A 243 9.23 -14.03 9.09
C LYS A 243 8.10 -13.27 8.38
N VAL A 244 7.49 -12.35 9.11
CA VAL A 244 6.44 -11.46 8.56
C VAL A 244 7.07 -10.57 7.47
N ASN A 245 6.35 -10.38 6.38
CA ASN A 245 6.73 -9.66 5.15
C ASN A 245 7.61 -10.43 4.19
N ASP A 246 8.10 -11.64 4.56
CA ASP A 246 8.77 -12.52 3.61
C ASP A 246 7.77 -13.02 2.57
N THR A 247 8.27 -13.46 1.43
CA THR A 247 7.45 -14.07 0.37
C THR A 247 7.80 -15.54 0.26
N ILE A 248 6.77 -16.37 0.24
CA ILE A 248 6.90 -17.81 0.06
C ILE A 248 6.49 -18.20 -1.36
N GLN A 249 7.18 -19.17 -1.93
CA GLN A 249 6.81 -19.81 -3.19
C GLN A 249 5.97 -21.04 -2.83
N LEU A 250 4.70 -21.02 -3.19
CA LEU A 250 3.73 -22.05 -2.85
C LEU A 250 3.38 -22.87 -4.08
N ASP A 251 3.49 -24.19 -3.99
CA ASP A 251 2.99 -25.10 -5.01
C ASP A 251 1.46 -25.12 -4.93
N ILE A 252 0.78 -24.86 -6.04
CA ILE A 252 -0.67 -24.74 -6.12
C ILE A 252 -1.36 -26.11 -5.91
N GLU A 253 -0.76 -27.18 -6.40
CA GLU A 253 -1.33 -28.53 -6.31
C GLU A 253 -1.25 -29.09 -4.88
N THR A 254 -0.04 -29.14 -4.33
CA THR A 254 0.21 -29.74 -3.02
C THR A 254 -0.05 -28.79 -1.85
N ASN A 255 -0.07 -27.47 -2.12
CA ASN A 255 -0.16 -26.40 -1.11
C ASN A 255 1.02 -26.42 -0.13
N LYS A 256 2.18 -26.92 -0.57
CA LYS A 256 3.41 -26.93 0.22
C LYS A 256 4.30 -25.77 -0.17
N ILE A 257 5.09 -25.30 0.77
CA ILE A 257 6.10 -24.25 0.54
C ILE A 257 7.29 -24.92 -0.18
N MET A 258 7.63 -24.41 -1.36
CA MET A 258 8.79 -24.88 -2.14
C MET A 258 10.06 -24.12 -1.73
N ASP A 259 9.93 -22.79 -1.59
CA ASP A 259 11.06 -21.91 -1.27
C ASP A 259 10.51 -20.64 -0.60
N PHE A 260 11.39 -19.82 -0.04
CA PHE A 260 10.98 -18.51 0.50
C PHE A 260 12.08 -17.47 0.26
N ILE A 261 11.66 -16.22 0.15
CA ILE A 261 12.54 -15.07 -0.07
C ILE A 261 12.38 -14.14 1.13
N LYS A 262 13.48 -13.84 1.81
CA LYS A 262 13.48 -12.94 2.97
C LYS A 262 13.28 -11.49 2.53
N PHE A 263 12.67 -10.70 3.41
CA PHE A 263 12.54 -9.25 3.21
C PHE A 263 13.87 -8.59 3.58
N ASP A 264 14.74 -8.42 2.59
CA ASP A 264 16.05 -7.80 2.76
C ASP A 264 16.30 -6.73 1.68
N SER A 265 17.22 -5.82 1.96
CA SER A 265 17.70 -4.85 0.97
C SER A 265 18.38 -5.60 -0.20
N GLY A 266 18.29 -5.04 -1.37
CA GLY A 266 18.81 -5.64 -2.60
C GLY A 266 17.83 -6.56 -3.32
N ASN A 267 16.75 -6.99 -2.68
CA ASN A 267 15.77 -7.88 -3.31
C ASN A 267 14.77 -7.12 -4.18
N LEU A 268 14.32 -7.79 -5.24
CA LEU A 268 13.34 -7.23 -6.20
C LEU A 268 11.95 -7.29 -5.61
N CYS A 269 11.21 -6.18 -5.70
CA CYS A 269 9.85 -6.09 -5.17
C CYS A 269 8.89 -5.42 -6.16
N MET A 270 7.61 -5.72 -6.01
CA MET A 270 6.51 -5.04 -6.71
C MET A 270 5.62 -4.33 -5.69
N ILE A 271 5.14 -3.15 -6.04
CA ILE A 271 4.27 -2.37 -5.16
C ILE A 271 2.81 -2.73 -5.42
N THR A 272 2.10 -3.12 -4.35
CA THR A 272 0.70 -3.60 -4.44
C THR A 272 -0.32 -2.59 -3.94
N GLY A 273 0.12 -1.36 -3.61
CA GLY A 273 -0.83 -0.34 -3.14
C GLY A 273 -0.25 1.07 -3.15
N GLY A 274 -1.13 2.03 -3.01
CA GLY A 274 -0.75 3.45 -3.01
C GLY A 274 -0.57 4.03 -4.40
N ARG A 275 0.07 5.20 -4.47
CA ARG A 275 0.29 5.94 -5.72
C ARG A 275 1.27 5.23 -6.67
N ASN A 276 2.16 4.41 -6.10
CA ASN A 276 3.20 3.68 -6.85
C ASN A 276 2.77 2.25 -7.22
N LEU A 277 1.48 1.95 -7.17
CA LEU A 277 0.91 0.62 -7.49
C LEU A 277 1.42 0.12 -8.84
N GLY A 278 1.93 -1.10 -8.88
CA GLY A 278 2.40 -1.77 -10.10
C GLY A 278 3.86 -1.48 -10.48
N ARG A 279 4.54 -0.59 -9.75
CA ARG A 279 5.97 -0.36 -9.99
C ARG A 279 6.80 -1.51 -9.44
N VAL A 280 7.90 -1.80 -10.11
CA VAL A 280 8.87 -2.83 -9.72
C VAL A 280 10.21 -2.14 -9.49
N GLY A 281 10.95 -2.58 -8.47
CA GLY A 281 12.27 -2.05 -8.18
C GLY A 281 12.97 -2.85 -7.09
N THR A 282 14.23 -2.52 -6.84
CA THR A 282 15.03 -3.14 -5.79
C THR A 282 14.89 -2.35 -4.49
N ILE A 283 14.77 -3.07 -3.38
CA ILE A 283 14.70 -2.46 -2.04
C ILE A 283 16.10 -1.93 -1.68
N ILE A 284 16.17 -0.65 -1.31
CA ILE A 284 17.42 -0.04 -0.85
C ILE A 284 17.48 -0.10 0.67
N ASN A 285 16.46 0.44 1.33
CA ASN A 285 16.46 0.61 2.77
C ASN A 285 15.03 0.55 3.33
N ARG A 286 14.94 0.21 4.62
CA ARG A 286 13.71 0.24 5.40
C ARG A 286 13.90 1.18 6.58
N GLU A 287 13.10 2.22 6.65
CA GLU A 287 13.03 3.13 7.80
C GLU A 287 11.93 2.66 8.74
N ARG A 288 12.31 2.38 9.96
CA ARG A 288 11.36 1.98 11.01
C ARG A 288 10.88 3.22 11.76
N HIS A 289 9.57 3.35 11.88
CA HIS A 289 8.94 4.44 12.62
C HIS A 289 8.02 3.83 13.70
N PRO A 290 8.56 3.54 14.90
CA PRO A 290 7.75 2.96 15.99
C PRO A 290 6.53 3.85 16.26
N GLY A 291 5.35 3.24 16.33
CA GLY A 291 4.08 3.95 16.53
C GLY A 291 3.46 4.50 15.23
N SER A 292 4.15 4.38 14.09
CA SER A 292 3.66 4.85 12.80
C SER A 292 3.87 3.77 11.73
N PHE A 293 3.93 4.16 10.46
CA PHE A 293 4.12 3.21 9.35
C PHE A 293 5.58 3.16 8.92
N ASP A 294 6.14 1.98 8.85
CA ASP A 294 7.48 1.77 8.27
C ASP A 294 7.47 2.16 6.80
N ILE A 295 8.54 2.83 6.38
CA ILE A 295 8.74 3.29 5.01
C ILE A 295 9.85 2.46 4.36
N VAL A 296 9.66 2.12 3.09
CA VAL A 296 10.64 1.36 2.30
C VAL A 296 11.02 2.21 1.09
N HIS A 297 12.32 2.40 0.90
CA HIS A 297 12.89 3.09 -0.25
C HIS A 297 13.21 2.07 -1.32
N VAL A 298 12.73 2.33 -2.52
CA VAL A 298 12.83 1.41 -3.67
C VAL A 298 13.45 2.16 -4.85
N LYS A 299 14.34 1.50 -5.56
CA LYS A 299 15.01 2.02 -6.77
C LYS A 299 14.49 1.26 -7.98
N ASP A 300 14.02 2.00 -8.96
CA ASP A 300 13.55 1.48 -10.25
C ASP A 300 14.73 1.04 -11.12
N ALA A 301 14.45 0.28 -12.19
CA ALA A 301 15.46 -0.11 -13.18
C ALA A 301 16.10 1.09 -13.90
N LEU A 302 15.41 2.23 -13.95
CA LEU A 302 15.94 3.49 -14.53
C LEU A 302 16.73 4.32 -13.53
N GLY A 303 16.83 3.89 -12.27
CA GLY A 303 17.55 4.63 -11.24
C GLY A 303 16.68 5.57 -10.40
N HIS A 304 15.40 5.73 -10.74
CA HIS A 304 14.49 6.61 -9.98
C HIS A 304 14.20 6.03 -8.60
N LEU A 305 14.36 6.87 -7.58
CA LEU A 305 14.08 6.53 -6.19
C LEU A 305 12.63 6.91 -5.83
N PHE A 306 11.97 6.05 -5.08
CA PHE A 306 10.64 6.35 -4.53
C PHE A 306 10.42 5.60 -3.22
N ALA A 307 9.52 6.12 -2.40
CA ALA A 307 9.22 5.58 -1.08
C ALA A 307 7.79 5.06 -1.03
N THR A 308 7.56 4.03 -0.25
CA THR A 308 6.23 3.46 -0.03
C THR A 308 6.16 2.81 1.36
N ARG A 309 4.94 2.57 1.84
CA ARG A 309 4.73 1.87 3.12
C ARG A 309 5.09 0.40 2.97
N LEU A 310 5.68 -0.17 4.02
CA LEU A 310 6.07 -1.60 4.09
C LEU A 310 4.92 -2.54 3.70
N ASN A 311 3.70 -2.21 4.10
CA ASN A 311 2.52 -3.04 3.79
C ASN A 311 2.27 -3.19 2.28
N ASN A 312 2.67 -2.21 1.49
CA ASN A 312 2.47 -2.18 0.04
C ASN A 312 3.57 -2.90 -0.74
N VAL A 313 4.66 -3.29 -0.08
CA VAL A 313 5.80 -3.94 -0.73
C VAL A 313 5.57 -5.45 -0.77
N PHE A 314 5.76 -6.06 -1.94
CA PHE A 314 5.65 -7.50 -2.16
C PHE A 314 6.93 -7.96 -2.86
N ILE A 315 7.71 -8.82 -2.24
CA ILE A 315 8.97 -9.31 -2.82
C ILE A 315 8.64 -10.32 -3.92
N ILE A 316 9.24 -10.15 -5.08
CA ILE A 316 9.00 -11.03 -6.25
C ILE A 316 10.28 -11.73 -6.73
N GLY A 317 11.44 -11.38 -6.14
CA GLY A 317 12.68 -11.99 -6.58
C GLY A 317 13.84 -11.78 -5.60
N LYS A 318 14.87 -12.56 -5.79
CA LYS A 318 16.11 -12.50 -5.00
C LYS A 318 17.16 -11.74 -5.83
N GLY A 319 17.70 -10.66 -5.27
CA GLY A 319 18.56 -9.76 -6.02
C GLY A 319 17.81 -9.17 -7.22
N SER A 320 18.37 -9.25 -8.41
CA SER A 320 17.77 -8.72 -9.65
C SER A 320 16.89 -9.75 -10.38
N LYS A 321 16.94 -11.03 -9.98
CA LYS A 321 16.22 -12.11 -10.66
C LYS A 321 14.80 -12.27 -10.09
N ALA A 322 13.78 -12.08 -10.94
CA ALA A 322 12.38 -12.31 -10.56
C ALA A 322 12.05 -13.80 -10.63
N TYR A 323 11.24 -14.28 -9.69
CA TYR A 323 10.71 -15.66 -9.68
C TYR A 323 9.47 -15.82 -10.55
N ILE A 324 8.93 -14.70 -11.04
CA ILE A 324 7.74 -14.67 -11.92
C ILE A 324 8.05 -13.85 -13.17
N SER A 325 7.36 -14.14 -14.25
CA SER A 325 7.41 -13.30 -15.44
C SER A 325 6.68 -11.97 -15.17
N LEU A 326 7.21 -10.88 -15.70
CA LEU A 326 6.67 -9.54 -15.50
C LEU A 326 5.91 -9.07 -16.75
N PRO A 327 4.89 -8.21 -16.59
CA PRO A 327 4.18 -7.65 -17.73
C PRO A 327 5.10 -6.78 -18.60
N ARG A 328 4.63 -6.42 -19.79
CA ARG A 328 5.41 -5.74 -20.86
C ARG A 328 6.25 -4.55 -20.39
N ASP A 329 5.75 -3.75 -19.47
CA ASP A 329 6.45 -2.54 -19.00
C ASP A 329 7.50 -2.84 -17.92
N LYS A 330 7.61 -4.11 -17.49
CA LYS A 330 8.54 -4.58 -16.43
C LYS A 330 8.48 -3.71 -15.16
N GLY A 331 7.34 -3.06 -14.93
CA GLY A 331 7.12 -2.24 -13.72
C GLY A 331 7.82 -0.88 -13.71
N VAL A 332 8.31 -0.41 -14.85
CA VAL A 332 8.98 0.88 -14.95
C VAL A 332 7.96 1.96 -15.31
N LYS A 333 7.86 2.99 -14.48
CA LYS A 333 6.94 4.10 -14.69
C LYS A 333 7.64 5.24 -15.45
N LEU A 334 7.23 5.44 -16.70
CA LEU A 334 7.75 6.49 -17.57
C LEU A 334 6.99 7.80 -17.35
N SER A 335 7.65 8.91 -17.57
CA SER A 335 7.01 10.23 -17.65
C SER A 335 6.20 10.33 -18.95
N ILE A 336 5.30 11.31 -19.02
CA ILE A 336 4.45 11.54 -20.20
C ILE A 336 5.32 11.78 -21.45
N ALA A 337 6.42 12.54 -21.29
CA ALA A 337 7.34 12.85 -22.38
C ALA A 337 8.08 11.59 -22.88
N GLU A 338 8.58 10.79 -21.97
CA GLU A 338 9.25 9.51 -22.28
C GLU A 338 8.30 8.53 -22.96
N GLU A 339 7.05 8.42 -22.46
CA GLU A 339 6.04 7.54 -23.06
C GLU A 339 5.72 8.00 -24.50
N ARG A 340 5.60 9.32 -24.74
CA ARG A 340 5.41 9.88 -26.07
C ARG A 340 6.59 9.53 -26.98
N ASN A 341 7.82 9.80 -26.52
CA ASN A 341 9.03 9.54 -27.30
C ASN A 341 9.17 8.06 -27.65
N LYS A 342 8.87 7.16 -26.70
CA LYS A 342 8.86 5.71 -26.94
C LYS A 342 7.85 5.32 -28.03
N ARG A 343 6.66 5.95 -28.02
CA ARG A 343 5.63 5.70 -29.05
C ARG A 343 6.07 6.19 -30.43
N LEU A 344 6.71 7.38 -30.48
CA LEU A 344 7.22 7.94 -31.74
C LEU A 344 8.34 7.07 -32.31
N ALA A 345 9.27 6.63 -31.46
CA ALA A 345 10.35 5.73 -31.87
C ALA A 345 9.81 4.40 -32.42
N ALA A 346 8.78 3.85 -31.74
CA ALA A 346 8.14 2.60 -32.19
C ALA A 346 7.44 2.78 -33.56
N LYS A 347 6.83 3.96 -33.80
CA LYS A 347 6.20 4.27 -35.09
C LYS A 347 7.25 4.47 -36.20
N ALA A 348 8.40 5.04 -35.86
CA ALA A 348 9.47 5.26 -36.82
C ALA A 348 10.19 3.97 -37.21
N ALA A 349 10.15 2.95 -36.33
CA ALA A 349 10.76 1.64 -36.57
C ALA A 349 9.81 0.64 -37.30
N ALA A 350 8.51 0.97 -37.38
CA ALA A 350 7.50 0.15 -38.05
C ALA A 350 7.30 0.58 -39.51
#